data_3a3b61f2ae672c0259d596643505e287
#
_entry.id   3a3b61f2ae672c0259d596643505e287
#
_cell.length_a   1.000
_cell.length_b   1.000
_cell.length_c   1.000
_cell.angle_alpha   90.00
_cell.angle_beta   90.00
_cell.angle_gamma   90.00
#
_symmetry.space_group_name_H-M   'P 1'
#
loop_
_entity.id
_entity.type
_entity.pdbx_description
1 polymer ?
#
loop_
_entity_poly.entity_id
_entity_poly.type
_entity_poly.pdbx_seq_one_letter_code
_entity_poly.pdbx_strand_id
1 'polypeptide(L)'
;KRLEIGRLPQLPFDMTEALNQLRVNLSFCGDSVKTIMVTSSVPGEGKSFLVMQLWKMVAELGIPTLLIDCDLRKSEIRNKYNIRSDEAITGVAHYLAGKATLDDATYQTNVPNGYMIPVNATVANPSILLENDRFGRMIQASRERFGCVLIDTPPLGSVADALKIATHCDGTVLVVRSGDTPRKLVEDSVQLLRRERTFLH
;
A
#
# COMPACT_ATOMS: atom_id res chain seq x y z
N LYS A 1 9.75 2.32 -18.31
CA LYS A 1 10.33 1.59 -17.17
C LYS A 1 9.41 0.49 -16.73
N ARG A 2 9.93 -0.71 -16.51
CA ARG A 2 9.15 -1.89 -16.17
C ARG A 2 9.75 -2.64 -15.00
N LEU A 3 8.88 -3.18 -14.13
CA LEU A 3 9.24 -4.16 -13.11
C LEU A 3 8.68 -5.52 -13.48
N GLU A 4 9.50 -6.54 -13.35
CA GLU A 4 9.08 -7.93 -13.49
C GLU A 4 8.83 -8.53 -12.10
N ILE A 5 7.59 -8.96 -11.87
CA ILE A 5 7.18 -9.66 -10.66
C ILE A 5 7.32 -11.15 -10.94
N GLY A 6 8.35 -11.75 -10.34
CA GLY A 6 8.73 -13.13 -10.63
C GLY A 6 7.90 -14.19 -9.89
N ARG A 7 7.15 -13.79 -8.85
CA ARG A 7 6.43 -14.73 -8.00
C ARG A 7 5.13 -14.13 -7.46
N LEU A 8 4.02 -14.45 -8.12
CA LEU A 8 2.67 -14.22 -7.59
C LEU A 8 1.99 -15.57 -7.38
N PRO A 9 1.80 -16.03 -6.13
CA PRO A 9 1.18 -17.31 -5.88
C PRO A 9 -0.28 -17.30 -6.35
N GLN A 10 -0.71 -18.41 -6.95
CA GLN A 10 -2.12 -18.66 -7.18
C GLN A 10 -2.80 -18.94 -5.85
N LEU A 11 -3.99 -18.40 -5.69
CA LEU A 11 -4.77 -18.57 -4.46
C LEU A 11 -5.71 -19.78 -4.57
N PRO A 12 -5.96 -20.49 -3.46
CA PRO A 12 -7.09 -21.39 -3.36
C PRO A 12 -8.41 -20.67 -3.65
N PHE A 13 -9.42 -21.41 -4.10
CA PHE A 13 -10.73 -20.87 -4.46
C PHE A 13 -11.34 -20.03 -3.33
N ASP A 14 -11.41 -20.58 -2.12
CA ASP A 14 -12.00 -19.90 -0.95
C ASP A 14 -11.33 -18.55 -0.64
N MET A 15 -10.02 -18.50 -0.78
CA MET A 15 -9.25 -17.27 -0.56
C MET A 15 -9.49 -16.24 -1.67
N THR A 16 -9.62 -16.70 -2.92
CA THR A 16 -9.98 -15.85 -4.05
C THR A 16 -11.37 -15.25 -3.86
N GLU A 17 -12.35 -16.04 -3.43
CA GLU A 17 -13.71 -15.56 -3.15
C GLU A 17 -13.75 -14.56 -1.98
N ALA A 18 -12.99 -14.80 -0.92
CA ALA A 18 -12.89 -13.86 0.21
C ALA A 18 -12.30 -12.50 -0.23
N LEU A 19 -11.28 -12.52 -1.09
CA LEU A 19 -10.70 -11.29 -1.65
C LEU A 19 -11.63 -10.59 -2.63
N ASN A 20 -12.38 -11.33 -3.45
CA ASN A 20 -13.44 -10.78 -4.30
C ASN A 20 -14.50 -10.06 -3.46
N GLN A 21 -14.93 -10.66 -2.34
CA GLN A 21 -15.89 -10.04 -1.44
C GLN A 21 -15.33 -8.75 -0.82
N LEU A 22 -14.06 -8.75 -0.39
CA LEU A 22 -13.39 -7.54 0.09
C LEU A 22 -13.36 -6.44 -0.98
N ARG A 23 -12.97 -6.79 -2.21
CA ARG A 23 -12.94 -5.86 -3.35
C ARG A 23 -14.33 -5.27 -3.62
N VAL A 24 -15.37 -6.09 -3.64
CA VAL A 24 -16.76 -5.64 -3.83
C VAL A 24 -17.18 -4.70 -2.71
N ASN A 25 -16.88 -5.05 -1.45
CA ASN A 25 -17.18 -4.18 -0.31
C ASN A 25 -16.48 -2.81 -0.42
N LEU A 26 -15.22 -2.79 -0.88
CA LEU A 26 -14.49 -1.54 -1.12
C LEU A 26 -15.12 -0.71 -2.23
N SER A 27 -15.64 -1.33 -3.31
CA SER A 27 -16.34 -0.61 -4.38
C SER A 27 -17.64 0.04 -3.91
N PHE A 28 -18.30 -0.48 -2.89
CA PHE A 28 -19.50 0.12 -2.29
C PHE A 28 -19.21 1.31 -1.36
N CYS A 29 -17.95 1.56 -1.02
CA CYS A 29 -17.58 2.73 -0.23
C CYS A 29 -17.72 4.06 -1.00
N GLY A 30 -18.05 4.01 -2.29
CA GLY A 30 -18.31 5.15 -3.17
C GLY A 30 -17.19 5.44 -4.17
N ASP A 31 -17.54 6.08 -5.28
CA ASP A 31 -16.62 6.40 -6.39
C ASP A 31 -15.49 7.36 -5.99
N SER A 32 -15.65 8.06 -4.88
CA SER A 32 -14.63 8.95 -4.32
C SER A 32 -13.49 8.20 -3.61
N VAL A 33 -13.69 6.93 -3.21
CA VAL A 33 -12.70 6.12 -2.51
C VAL A 33 -11.74 5.48 -3.50
N LYS A 34 -10.65 6.17 -3.79
CA LYS A 34 -9.60 5.73 -4.73
C LYS A 34 -8.30 5.34 -4.06
N THR A 35 -7.95 5.96 -2.93
CA THR A 35 -6.71 5.73 -2.21
C THR A 35 -6.97 4.93 -0.93
N ILE A 36 -6.48 3.69 -0.89
CA ILE A 36 -6.75 2.75 0.19
C ILE A 36 -5.44 2.30 0.80
N MET A 37 -5.26 2.61 2.07
CA MET A 37 -4.14 2.13 2.87
C MET A 37 -4.43 0.72 3.40
N VAL A 38 -3.43 -0.15 3.36
CA VAL A 38 -3.47 -1.47 3.98
C VAL A 38 -2.44 -1.50 5.11
N THR A 39 -2.89 -1.74 6.32
CA THR A 39 -2.06 -1.81 7.53
C THR A 39 -2.44 -3.00 8.41
N SER A 40 -1.74 -3.18 9.50
CA SER A 40 -2.00 -4.21 10.50
C SER A 40 -1.71 -3.69 11.91
N SER A 41 -2.19 -4.38 12.95
CA SER A 41 -1.90 -4.01 14.33
C SER A 41 -0.45 -4.31 14.69
N VAL A 42 0.06 -5.47 14.24
CA VAL A 42 1.43 -5.98 14.49
C VAL A 42 2.07 -6.50 13.21
N PRO A 43 3.40 -6.68 13.18
CA PRO A 43 4.08 -7.34 12.07
C PRO A 43 3.60 -8.79 11.87
N GLY A 44 3.63 -9.27 10.62
CA GLY A 44 3.37 -10.68 10.31
C GLY A 44 1.89 -11.06 10.12
N GLU A 45 0.94 -10.13 10.18
CA GLU A 45 -0.50 -10.39 9.99
C GLU A 45 -0.91 -10.62 8.52
N GLY A 46 0.01 -10.50 7.57
CA GLY A 46 -0.26 -10.79 6.16
C GLY A 46 -0.64 -9.57 5.31
N LYS A 47 -0.47 -8.33 5.81
CA LYS A 47 -0.83 -7.09 5.09
C LYS A 47 -0.24 -7.01 3.68
N SER A 48 1.08 -7.22 3.53
CA SER A 48 1.76 -7.14 2.24
C SER A 48 1.34 -8.26 1.27
N PHE A 49 0.94 -9.42 1.79
CA PHE A 49 0.33 -10.48 0.99
C PHE A 49 -1.05 -10.04 0.48
N LEU A 50 -1.90 -9.55 1.36
CA LEU A 50 -3.26 -9.12 1.01
C LEU A 50 -3.24 -7.97 0.02
N VAL A 51 -2.40 -6.95 0.22
CA VAL A 51 -2.32 -5.79 -0.67
C VAL A 51 -1.85 -6.17 -2.07
N MET A 52 -0.87 -7.09 -2.19
CA MET A 52 -0.38 -7.57 -3.47
C MET A 52 -1.45 -8.35 -4.25
N GLN A 53 -2.22 -9.20 -3.57
CA GLN A 53 -3.30 -9.95 -4.19
C GLN A 53 -4.47 -9.06 -4.60
N LEU A 54 -4.86 -8.11 -3.74
CA LEU A 54 -5.90 -7.14 -4.05
C LEU A 54 -5.50 -6.24 -5.23
N TRP A 55 -4.26 -5.75 -5.25
CA TRP A 55 -3.69 -4.98 -6.35
C TRP A 55 -3.77 -5.73 -7.69
N LYS A 56 -3.31 -6.98 -7.71
CA LYS A 56 -3.39 -7.83 -8.90
C LYS A 56 -4.83 -8.01 -9.36
N MET A 57 -5.73 -8.35 -8.45
CA MET A 57 -7.14 -8.61 -8.74
C MET A 57 -7.84 -7.39 -9.34
N VAL A 58 -7.60 -6.18 -8.80
CA VAL A 58 -8.20 -4.95 -9.33
C VAL A 58 -7.60 -4.60 -10.71
N ALA A 59 -6.29 -4.74 -10.88
CA ALA A 59 -5.62 -4.50 -12.15
C ALA A 59 -6.12 -5.43 -13.27
N GLU A 60 -6.33 -6.71 -12.98
CA GLU A 60 -6.84 -7.71 -13.93
C GLU A 60 -8.29 -7.43 -14.39
N LEU A 61 -9.04 -6.61 -13.68
CA LEU A 61 -10.35 -6.10 -14.13
C LEU A 61 -10.25 -4.97 -15.16
N GLY A 62 -9.05 -4.59 -15.58
CA GLY A 62 -8.83 -3.50 -16.54
C GLY A 62 -8.75 -2.11 -15.89
N ILE A 63 -8.69 -2.03 -14.56
CA ILE A 63 -8.57 -0.77 -13.82
C ILE A 63 -7.09 -0.46 -13.62
N PRO A 64 -6.55 0.67 -14.16
CA PRO A 64 -5.18 1.09 -13.87
C PRO A 64 -4.99 1.25 -12.37
N THR A 65 -4.20 0.33 -11.77
CA THR A 65 -4.05 0.23 -10.32
C THR A 65 -2.59 0.42 -9.93
N LEU A 66 -2.34 1.38 -9.05
CA LEU A 66 -1.02 1.66 -8.50
C LEU A 66 -0.87 1.04 -7.10
N LEU A 67 0.20 0.32 -6.88
CA LEU A 67 0.66 -0.07 -5.55
C LEU A 67 1.85 0.81 -5.14
N ILE A 68 1.72 1.50 -4.01
CA ILE A 68 2.81 2.27 -3.40
C ILE A 68 3.28 1.52 -2.15
N ASP A 69 4.53 1.11 -2.16
CA ASP A 69 5.16 0.49 -0.99
C ASP A 69 5.68 1.60 -0.07
N CYS A 70 5.01 1.79 1.06
CA CYS A 70 5.35 2.81 2.07
C CYS A 70 5.90 2.20 3.36
N ASP A 71 6.21 0.91 3.42
CA ASP A 71 6.97 0.33 4.53
C ASP A 71 8.47 0.63 4.35
N LEU A 72 8.83 1.90 4.50
CA LEU A 72 10.21 2.40 4.29
C LEU A 72 11.22 1.85 5.30
N ARG A 73 10.75 1.21 6.37
CA ARG A 73 11.62 0.62 7.41
C ARG A 73 11.96 -0.82 7.12
N LYS A 74 10.98 -1.60 6.65
CA LYS A 74 11.11 -3.06 6.53
C LYS A 74 10.26 -3.63 5.40
N SER A 75 10.28 -2.99 4.23
CA SER A 75 9.60 -3.58 3.08
C SER A 75 10.16 -4.95 2.75
N GLU A 76 9.26 -5.92 2.60
CA GLU A 76 9.56 -7.29 2.16
C GLU A 76 9.04 -7.57 0.75
N ILE A 77 8.24 -6.66 0.16
CA ILE A 77 7.54 -6.89 -1.10
C ILE A 77 8.53 -7.25 -2.21
N ARG A 78 9.58 -6.46 -2.38
CA ARG A 78 10.55 -6.68 -3.45
C ARG A 78 11.20 -8.08 -3.39
N ASN A 79 11.65 -8.49 -2.21
CA ASN A 79 12.31 -9.78 -2.01
C ASN A 79 11.32 -10.94 -2.07
N LYS A 80 10.18 -10.81 -1.41
CA LYS A 80 9.15 -11.85 -1.31
C LYS A 80 8.56 -12.20 -2.67
N TYR A 81 8.36 -11.21 -3.53
CA TYR A 81 7.77 -11.38 -4.86
C TYR A 81 8.81 -11.41 -5.98
N ASN A 82 10.11 -11.44 -5.64
CA ASN A 82 11.22 -11.49 -6.59
C ASN A 82 11.08 -10.42 -7.69
N ILE A 83 10.88 -9.16 -7.26
CA ILE A 83 10.68 -8.04 -8.18
C ILE A 83 12.03 -7.58 -8.72
N ARG A 84 12.15 -7.55 -10.04
CA ARG A 84 13.36 -7.23 -10.78
C ARG A 84 13.14 -6.10 -11.76
N SER A 85 14.21 -5.45 -12.15
CA SER A 85 14.31 -4.47 -13.23
C SER A 85 15.66 -4.62 -13.90
N ASP A 86 15.71 -4.34 -15.19
CA ASP A 86 16.97 -4.27 -15.95
C ASP A 86 17.79 -3.03 -15.62
N GLU A 87 17.13 -2.03 -15.01
CA GLU A 87 17.76 -0.77 -14.59
C GLU A 87 17.77 -0.62 -13.06
N ALA A 88 18.56 0.31 -12.55
CA ALA A 88 18.55 0.69 -11.15
C ALA A 88 17.15 1.19 -10.75
N ILE A 89 16.60 0.62 -9.68
CA ILE A 89 15.25 0.94 -9.22
C ILE A 89 15.27 2.27 -8.45
N THR A 90 14.49 3.21 -8.93
CA THR A 90 14.12 4.45 -8.22
C THR A 90 12.83 4.20 -7.46
N GLY A 91 12.76 4.49 -6.17
CA GLY A 91 11.59 4.19 -5.35
C GLY A 91 11.04 5.40 -4.59
N VAL A 92 10.07 5.11 -3.72
CA VAL A 92 9.38 6.10 -2.86
C VAL A 92 10.37 7.04 -2.15
N ALA A 93 11.42 6.47 -1.53
CA ALA A 93 12.39 7.26 -0.77
C ALA A 93 13.14 8.30 -1.65
N HIS A 94 13.47 7.96 -2.90
CA HIS A 94 14.12 8.91 -3.82
C HIS A 94 13.18 10.06 -4.18
N TYR A 95 11.92 9.77 -4.47
CA TYR A 95 10.92 10.80 -4.75
C TYR A 95 10.72 11.72 -3.54
N LEU A 96 10.51 11.16 -2.34
CA LEU A 96 10.30 11.94 -1.12
C LEU A 96 11.51 12.79 -0.75
N ALA A 97 12.73 12.31 -1.01
CA ALA A 97 13.96 13.08 -0.83
C ALA A 97 14.22 14.15 -1.91
N GLY A 98 13.34 14.28 -2.91
CA GLY A 98 13.51 15.25 -4.00
C GLY A 98 14.55 14.87 -5.04
N LYS A 99 15.04 13.62 -5.03
CA LYS A 99 16.09 13.12 -5.94
C LYS A 99 15.55 12.51 -7.23
N ALA A 100 14.22 12.39 -7.34
CA ALA A 100 13.56 11.82 -8.50
C ALA A 100 12.18 12.46 -8.70
N THR A 101 11.65 12.39 -9.91
CA THR A 101 10.28 12.74 -10.23
C THR A 101 9.32 11.57 -9.88
N LEU A 102 8.02 11.82 -9.88
CA LEU A 102 7.03 10.77 -9.70
C LEU A 102 7.06 9.74 -10.84
N ASP A 103 7.29 10.21 -12.06
CA ASP A 103 7.44 9.35 -13.25
C ASP A 103 8.70 8.48 -13.17
N ASP A 104 9.77 8.97 -12.57
CA ASP A 104 10.97 8.16 -12.32
C ASP A 104 10.77 7.07 -11.30
N ALA A 105 9.89 7.27 -10.34
CA ALA A 105 9.58 6.30 -9.29
C ALA A 105 8.44 5.33 -9.66
N THR A 106 7.64 5.66 -10.69
CA THR A 106 6.48 4.86 -11.11
C THR A 106 6.85 3.89 -12.22
N TYR A 107 6.56 2.62 -12.01
CA TYR A 107 6.84 1.54 -12.96
C TYR A 107 5.56 0.86 -13.41
N GLN A 108 5.48 0.56 -14.70
CA GLN A 108 4.57 -0.45 -15.20
C GLN A 108 5.11 -1.85 -14.80
N THR A 109 4.23 -2.81 -14.59
CA THR A 109 4.64 -4.18 -14.24
C THR A 109 4.26 -5.18 -15.34
N ASN A 110 4.63 -6.45 -15.16
CA ASN A 110 4.15 -7.55 -16.00
C ASN A 110 2.70 -7.97 -15.70
N VAL A 111 2.06 -7.40 -14.68
CA VAL A 111 0.61 -7.52 -14.47
C VAL A 111 -0.09 -6.47 -15.32
N PRO A 112 -1.01 -6.84 -16.23
CA PRO A 112 -1.76 -5.88 -17.03
C PRO A 112 -2.47 -4.86 -16.16
N ASN A 113 -2.38 -3.57 -16.52
CA ASN A 113 -2.90 -2.41 -15.75
C ASN A 113 -2.32 -2.26 -14.32
N GLY A 114 -1.32 -3.07 -13.96
CA GLY A 114 -0.66 -3.01 -12.66
C GLY A 114 0.58 -2.12 -12.71
N TYR A 115 0.62 -1.12 -11.82
CA TYR A 115 1.72 -0.18 -11.65
C TYR A 115 2.25 -0.22 -10.22
N MET A 116 3.50 0.14 -10.02
CA MET A 116 4.13 0.11 -8.70
C MET A 116 5.12 1.25 -8.49
N ILE A 117 5.11 1.81 -7.28
CA ILE A 117 6.21 2.62 -6.75
C ILE A 117 6.86 1.81 -5.62
N PRO A 118 8.03 1.21 -5.86
CA PRO A 118 8.66 0.30 -4.89
C PRO A 118 9.47 1.03 -3.83
N VAL A 119 9.80 0.33 -2.75
CA VAL A 119 10.94 0.65 -1.90
C VAL A 119 12.19 -0.03 -2.48
N ASN A 120 13.26 0.73 -2.66
CA ASN A 120 14.54 0.21 -3.16
C ASN A 120 15.64 0.21 -2.11
N ALA A 121 15.48 1.00 -1.05
CA ALA A 121 16.44 1.09 0.06
C ALA A 121 15.70 1.40 1.36
N THR A 122 16.14 0.81 2.45
CA THR A 122 15.71 1.16 3.81
C THR A 122 16.14 2.58 4.16
N VAL A 123 15.26 3.30 4.83
CA VAL A 123 15.50 4.68 5.26
C VAL A 123 15.65 4.71 6.79
N ALA A 124 16.67 5.40 7.28
CA ALA A 124 16.91 5.50 8.72
C ALA A 124 15.79 6.25 9.47
N ASN A 125 15.28 7.35 8.88
CA ASN A 125 14.23 8.17 9.47
C ASN A 125 13.08 8.39 8.49
N PRO A 126 12.22 7.39 8.24
CA PRO A 126 11.10 7.49 7.30
C PRO A 126 10.11 8.58 7.68
N SER A 127 9.89 8.82 8.98
CA SER A 127 8.95 9.81 9.48
C SER A 127 9.20 11.21 8.92
N ILE A 128 10.47 11.61 8.81
CA ILE A 128 10.85 12.91 8.24
C ILE A 128 10.45 13.02 6.76
N LEU A 129 10.63 11.95 6.00
CA LEU A 129 10.24 11.91 4.60
C LEU A 129 8.72 11.95 4.41
N LEU A 130 7.97 11.26 5.28
CA LEU A 130 6.51 11.22 5.24
C LEU A 130 5.84 12.52 5.73
N GLU A 131 6.53 13.33 6.53
CA GLU A 131 6.09 14.66 6.94
C GLU A 131 6.23 15.72 5.86
N ASN A 132 6.99 15.43 4.81
CA ASN A 132 7.20 16.36 3.71
C ASN A 132 5.94 16.47 2.85
N ASP A 133 5.61 17.67 2.39
CA ASP A 133 4.51 17.95 1.44
C ASP A 133 4.57 17.11 0.16
N ARG A 134 5.75 16.58 -0.18
CA ARG A 134 5.91 15.68 -1.33
C ARG A 134 5.11 14.39 -1.19
N PHE A 135 4.91 13.90 0.04
CA PHE A 135 4.08 12.71 0.25
C PHE A 135 2.62 12.99 -0.15
N GLY A 136 2.03 14.06 0.36
CA GLY A 136 0.67 14.46 -0.01
C GLY A 136 0.52 14.70 -1.52
N ARG A 137 1.50 15.38 -2.15
CA ARG A 137 1.52 15.58 -3.61
C ARG A 137 1.62 14.26 -4.40
N MET A 138 2.39 13.28 -3.91
CA MET A 138 2.47 11.95 -4.52
C MET A 138 1.11 11.25 -4.52
N ILE A 139 0.43 11.25 -3.37
CA ILE A 139 -0.89 10.62 -3.25
C ILE A 139 -1.91 11.33 -4.13
N GLN A 140 -1.97 12.66 -4.13
CA GLN A 140 -2.89 13.43 -4.96
C GLN A 140 -2.66 13.18 -6.46
N ALA A 141 -1.41 13.27 -6.93
CA ALA A 141 -1.08 13.01 -8.34
C ALA A 141 -1.37 11.55 -8.74
N SER A 142 -1.16 10.60 -7.83
CA SER A 142 -1.49 9.20 -8.07
C SER A 142 -2.99 8.99 -8.16
N ARG A 143 -3.78 9.63 -7.30
CA ARG A 143 -5.27 9.60 -7.33
C ARG A 143 -5.85 10.11 -8.65
N GLU A 144 -5.21 11.10 -9.26
CA GLU A 144 -5.66 11.68 -10.54
C GLU A 144 -5.33 10.78 -11.73
N ARG A 145 -4.24 10.03 -11.66
CA ARG A 145 -3.72 9.19 -12.77
C ARG A 145 -4.26 7.76 -12.78
N PHE A 146 -4.61 7.21 -11.63
CA PHE A 146 -5.00 5.80 -11.48
C PHE A 146 -6.45 5.67 -11.01
N GLY A 147 -7.09 4.59 -11.44
CA GLY A 147 -8.45 4.26 -11.00
C GLY A 147 -8.49 3.75 -9.56
N CYS A 148 -7.39 3.11 -9.10
CA CYS A 148 -7.21 2.63 -7.73
C CYS A 148 -5.76 2.81 -7.30
N VAL A 149 -5.53 3.27 -6.07
CA VAL A 149 -4.22 3.39 -5.44
C VAL A 149 -4.23 2.62 -4.13
N LEU A 150 -3.43 1.58 -4.05
CA LEU A 150 -3.23 0.79 -2.85
C LEU A 150 -1.89 1.15 -2.21
N ILE A 151 -1.86 1.27 -0.89
CA ILE A 151 -0.67 1.70 -0.16
C ILE A 151 -0.35 0.66 0.91
N ASP A 152 0.76 -0.05 0.76
CA ASP A 152 1.30 -0.93 1.82
C ASP A 152 2.03 -0.09 2.86
N THR A 153 1.73 -0.29 4.14
CA THR A 153 2.27 0.53 5.23
C THR A 153 2.86 -0.33 6.34
N PRO A 154 3.73 0.23 7.20
CA PRO A 154 4.14 -0.48 8.41
C PRO A 154 2.95 -0.72 9.34
N PRO A 155 3.06 -1.68 10.30
CA PRO A 155 2.03 -1.91 11.31
C PRO A 155 1.84 -0.71 12.22
N LEU A 156 0.59 -0.47 12.66
CA LEU A 156 0.20 0.64 13.55
C LEU A 156 0.90 0.61 14.91
N GLY A 157 1.09 -0.59 15.47
CA GLY A 157 1.71 -0.75 16.78
C GLY A 157 3.21 -0.45 16.83
N SER A 158 3.85 -0.33 15.66
CA SER A 158 5.31 -0.16 15.59
C SER A 158 5.74 1.30 15.46
N VAL A 159 4.96 2.14 14.77
CA VAL A 159 5.39 3.50 14.39
C VAL A 159 4.23 4.41 13.99
N ALA A 160 4.40 5.72 14.25
CA ALA A 160 3.47 6.76 13.84
C ALA A 160 3.34 6.96 12.31
N ASP A 161 4.23 6.35 11.52
CA ASP A 161 4.28 6.52 10.06
C ASP A 161 2.97 6.10 9.39
N ALA A 162 2.36 4.97 9.83
CA ALA A 162 1.09 4.51 9.27
C ALA A 162 -0.06 5.50 9.52
N LEU A 163 -0.09 6.16 10.67
CA LEU A 163 -1.10 7.18 10.98
C LEU A 163 -0.94 8.42 10.09
N LYS A 164 0.29 8.85 9.83
CA LYS A 164 0.57 9.95 8.89
C LYS A 164 0.11 9.62 7.48
N ILE A 165 0.37 8.40 7.01
CA ILE A 165 -0.10 7.93 5.71
C ILE A 165 -1.64 7.94 5.65
N ALA A 166 -2.31 7.48 6.73
CA ALA A 166 -3.76 7.41 6.80
C ALA A 166 -4.46 8.76 6.55
N THR A 167 -3.85 9.87 6.95
CA THR A 167 -4.42 11.21 6.76
C THR A 167 -4.55 11.62 5.29
N HIS A 168 -3.80 10.97 4.40
CA HIS A 168 -3.84 11.22 2.96
C HIS A 168 -4.68 10.20 2.18
N CYS A 169 -5.29 9.21 2.85
CA CYS A 169 -6.02 8.11 2.23
C CYS A 169 -7.53 8.25 2.39
N ASP A 170 -8.30 7.82 1.39
CA ASP A 170 -9.77 7.79 1.45
C ASP A 170 -10.27 6.66 2.34
N GLY A 171 -9.53 5.54 2.41
CA GLY A 171 -9.90 4.34 3.15
C GLY A 171 -8.71 3.64 3.78
N THR A 172 -9.00 2.84 4.82
CA THR A 172 -8.02 1.97 5.47
C THR A 172 -8.57 0.56 5.63
N VAL A 173 -7.79 -0.41 5.21
CA VAL A 173 -8.01 -1.84 5.49
C VAL A 173 -7.06 -2.24 6.61
N LEU A 174 -7.63 -2.62 7.76
CA LEU A 174 -6.88 -3.18 8.88
C LEU A 174 -6.87 -4.71 8.76
N VAL A 175 -5.70 -5.26 8.53
CA VAL A 175 -5.49 -6.72 8.45
C VAL A 175 -5.23 -7.26 9.84
N VAL A 176 -5.98 -8.30 10.21
CA VAL A 176 -5.88 -8.95 11.52
C VAL A 176 -5.77 -10.46 11.31
N ARG A 177 -4.79 -11.08 11.96
CA ARG A 177 -4.64 -12.53 11.94
C ARG A 177 -5.48 -13.16 13.03
N SER A 178 -6.51 -13.92 12.62
CA SER A 178 -7.40 -14.59 13.55
C SER A 178 -6.65 -15.57 14.43
N GLY A 179 -6.91 -15.52 15.73
CA GLY A 179 -6.29 -16.40 16.73
C GLY A 179 -4.93 -15.96 17.25
N ASP A 180 -4.23 -15.03 16.56
CA ASP A 180 -2.89 -14.58 16.96
C ASP A 180 -2.91 -13.20 17.63
N THR A 181 -3.71 -12.27 17.11
CA THR A 181 -3.71 -10.88 17.60
C THR A 181 -4.73 -10.69 18.72
N PRO A 182 -4.31 -10.20 19.90
CA PRO A 182 -5.22 -9.92 21.00
C PRO A 182 -6.31 -8.90 20.60
N ARG A 183 -7.57 -9.21 20.95
CA ARG A 183 -8.72 -8.37 20.64
C ARG A 183 -8.53 -6.91 21.08
N LYS A 184 -8.00 -6.70 22.27
CA LYS A 184 -7.72 -5.36 22.81
C LYS A 184 -6.82 -4.54 21.89
N LEU A 185 -5.79 -5.14 21.31
CA LEU A 185 -4.87 -4.47 20.40
C LEU A 185 -5.55 -4.09 19.08
N VAL A 186 -6.45 -4.93 18.58
CA VAL A 186 -7.27 -4.61 17.39
C VAL A 186 -8.19 -3.42 17.68
N GLU A 187 -8.88 -3.43 18.82
CA GLU A 187 -9.77 -2.34 19.25
C GLU A 187 -8.99 -1.01 19.37
N ASP A 188 -7.80 -1.03 19.98
CA ASP A 188 -6.93 0.14 20.10
C ASP A 188 -6.48 0.66 18.72
N SER A 189 -6.12 -0.24 17.80
CA SER A 189 -5.77 0.10 16.42
C SER A 189 -6.92 0.78 15.66
N VAL A 190 -8.14 0.25 15.80
CA VAL A 190 -9.35 0.85 15.19
C VAL A 190 -9.62 2.24 15.78
N GLN A 191 -9.46 2.40 17.10
CA GLN A 191 -9.64 3.70 17.74
C GLN A 191 -8.61 4.73 17.26
N LEU A 192 -7.34 4.34 17.11
CA LEU A 192 -6.30 5.22 16.58
C LEU A 192 -6.66 5.71 15.17
N LEU A 193 -7.02 4.80 14.27
CA LEU A 193 -7.41 5.14 12.90
C LEU A 193 -8.65 6.05 12.83
N ARG A 194 -9.62 5.85 13.72
CA ARG A 194 -10.82 6.70 13.79
C ARG A 194 -10.50 8.11 14.27
N ARG A 195 -9.63 8.27 15.24
CA ARG A 195 -9.21 9.59 15.77
C ARG A 195 -8.56 10.43 14.69
N GLU A 196 -7.61 9.87 13.93
CA GLU A 196 -6.92 10.59 12.85
C GLU A 196 -7.90 11.09 11.77
N ARG A 197 -8.95 10.35 11.47
CA ARG A 197 -9.99 10.78 10.52
C ARG A 197 -10.90 11.89 11.05
N THR A 198 -11.10 11.98 12.35
CA THR A 198 -11.98 13.00 12.97
C THR A 198 -11.36 14.40 12.95
N PHE A 199 -10.04 14.50 12.78
CA PHE A 199 -9.34 15.79 12.68
C PHE A 199 -9.28 16.36 11.26
N LEU A 200 -9.87 15.69 10.26
CA LEU A 200 -9.86 16.10 8.85
C LEU A 200 -11.19 16.72 8.38
N HIS A 201 -12.02 17.19 9.29
CA HIS A 201 -13.24 17.97 8.99
C HIS A 201 -13.04 19.45 9.19
#